data_8a3db600ab692ed15db87b5b51f49f18
#
_entry.id   8a3db600ab692ed15db87b5b51f49f18
#
_cell.length_a   1.000
_cell.length_b   1.000
_cell.length_c   1.000
_cell.angle_alpha   90.00
_cell.angle_beta   90.00
_cell.angle_gamma   90.00
#
_symmetry.space_group_name_H-M   'P 1'
#
loop_
_entity.id
_entity.type
_entity.pdbx_description
1 polymer ?
#
loop_
_entity_poly.entity_id
_entity_poly.type
_entity_poly.pdbx_seq_one_letter_code
_entity_poly.pdbx_strand_id
1 'polypeptide(L)' 'MANFNRIKIVLVEQNKTGKWLAEQLGKSVCTVSKWCSNSAQPDLKTLNEIASILKINVRQLIVENIKEHDKIIKFL' A
#
# COMPACT_ATOMS: atom_id res chain seq x y z
N MET A 1 8.03 13.92 -3.30
CA MET A 1 8.39 12.58 -2.82
C MET A 1 7.59 11.54 -3.57
N ALA A 2 8.24 10.48 -4.05
CA ALA A 2 7.54 9.44 -4.81
C ALA A 2 6.64 8.62 -3.89
N ASN A 3 5.41 8.40 -4.30
CA ASN A 3 4.48 7.51 -3.60
C ASN A 3 4.52 6.15 -4.26
N PHE A 4 4.87 5.13 -3.49
CA PHE A 4 4.92 3.75 -4.00
C PHE A 4 3.72 2.93 -3.58
N ASN A 5 3.03 3.32 -2.51
CA ASN A 5 1.85 2.59 -2.06
C ASN A 5 0.66 3.52 -1.86
N ARG A 6 -0.53 2.92 -1.87
CA ARG A 6 -1.81 3.62 -1.68
C ARG A 6 -2.50 3.14 -0.41
N ILE A 7 -1.74 2.70 0.57
CA ILE A 7 -2.30 2.13 1.81
C ILE A 7 -3.23 3.13 2.50
N LYS A 8 -2.77 4.37 2.67
CA LYS A 8 -3.58 5.39 3.34
C LYS A 8 -4.88 5.66 2.60
N ILE A 9 -4.81 5.74 1.28
CA ILE A 9 -5.99 6.01 0.45
C ILE A 9 -7.03 4.91 0.62
N VAL A 10 -6.60 3.65 0.57
CA VAL A 10 -7.51 2.52 0.72
C VAL A 10 -8.09 2.47 2.13
N LEU A 11 -7.28 2.75 3.16
CA LEU A 11 -7.78 2.82 4.53
C LEU A 11 -8.88 3.86 4.67
N VAL A 12 -8.66 5.05 4.12
CA VAL A 12 -9.65 6.14 4.16
C VAL A 12 -10.92 5.71 3.42
N GLU A 13 -10.78 5.12 2.25
CA GLU A 13 -11.92 4.65 1.47
C GLU A 13 -12.77 3.63 2.24
N GLN A 14 -12.13 2.81 3.07
CA GLN A 14 -12.83 1.78 3.85
C GLN A 14 -13.16 2.25 5.27
N ASN A 15 -12.94 3.52 5.58
CA ASN A 15 -13.17 4.08 6.92
C ASN A 15 -12.36 3.36 8.00
N LYS A 16 -11.12 3.00 7.68
CA LYS A 16 -10.20 2.36 8.61
C LYS A 16 -9.04 3.30 8.92
N THR A 17 -8.38 3.07 10.06
CA THR A 17 -7.24 3.88 10.48
C THR A 17 -5.94 3.08 10.39
N GLY A 18 -4.82 3.80 10.37
CA GLY A 18 -3.51 3.14 10.46
C GLY A 18 -3.34 2.38 11.76
N LYS A 19 -3.90 2.90 12.85
CA LYS A 19 -3.88 2.22 14.14
C LYS A 19 -4.60 0.87 14.07
N TRP A 20 -5.77 0.86 13.45
CA TRP A 20 -6.52 -0.37 13.24
C TRP A 20 -5.70 -1.38 12.44
N LEU A 21 -5.07 -0.92 11.35
CA LEU A 21 -4.24 -1.81 10.53
C LEU A 21 -3.06 -2.36 11.32
N ALA A 22 -2.40 -1.52 12.12
CA ALA A 22 -1.29 -1.94 12.95
C ALA A 22 -1.72 -3.06 13.92
N GLU A 23 -2.91 -2.93 14.51
CA GLU A 23 -3.46 -3.95 15.40
C GLU A 23 -3.71 -5.26 14.66
N GLN A 24 -4.24 -5.19 13.45
CA GLN A 24 -4.51 -6.38 12.64
C GLN A 24 -3.23 -7.12 12.25
N LEU A 25 -2.16 -6.38 12.01
CA LEU A 25 -0.89 -6.95 11.58
C LEU A 25 0.04 -7.33 12.73
N GLY A 26 -0.27 -6.90 13.96
CA GLY A 26 0.65 -7.06 15.07
C GLY A 26 1.90 -6.23 14.92
N LYS A 27 1.81 -5.07 14.25
CA LYS A 27 2.92 -4.14 14.04
C LYS A 27 2.71 -2.87 14.84
N SER A 28 3.77 -2.07 15.01
CA SER A 28 3.65 -0.79 15.71
C SER A 28 2.91 0.22 14.83
N VAL A 29 2.20 1.14 15.49
CA VAL A 29 1.53 2.25 14.80
C VAL A 29 2.56 3.10 14.05
N CYS A 30 3.75 3.27 14.62
CA CYS A 30 4.83 4.02 14.00
C CYS A 30 5.24 3.42 12.65
N THR A 31 5.39 2.09 12.59
CA THR A 31 5.74 1.39 11.36
C THR A 31 4.67 1.59 10.28
N VAL A 32 3.42 1.40 10.65
CA VAL A 32 2.30 1.58 9.70
C VAL A 32 2.19 3.04 9.26
N SER A 33 2.42 3.97 10.16
CA SER A 33 2.41 5.40 9.83
C SER A 33 3.46 5.73 8.76
N LYS A 34 4.64 5.14 8.84
CA LYS A 34 5.68 5.32 7.83
C LYS A 34 5.25 4.78 6.47
N TRP A 35 4.55 3.66 6.44
CA TRP A 35 4.01 3.12 5.19
C TRP A 35 2.95 4.06 4.61
N CYS A 36 2.05 4.57 5.45
CA CYS A 36 0.99 5.48 5.01
C CYS A 36 1.55 6.78 4.43
N SER A 37 2.64 7.27 4.99
CA SER A 37 3.29 8.49 4.51
C SER A 37 4.28 8.23 3.37
N ASN A 38 4.47 6.97 2.98
CA ASN A 38 5.46 6.55 1.99
C ASN A 38 6.91 6.87 2.38
N SER A 39 7.16 7.04 3.68
CA SER A 39 8.53 7.20 4.22
C SER A 39 9.28 5.87 4.22
N ALA A 40 8.55 4.78 4.31
CA ALA A 40 9.07 3.43 4.23
C ALA A 40 8.02 2.55 3.54
N GLN A 41 8.43 1.41 3.04
CA GLN A 41 7.53 0.51 2.33
C GLN A 41 7.48 -0.85 3.04
N PRO A 42 6.30 -1.49 3.10
CA PRO A 42 6.23 -2.87 3.59
C PRO A 42 6.85 -3.82 2.55
N ASP A 43 7.32 -4.98 3.01
CA ASP A 43 7.79 -5.99 2.08
C ASP A 43 6.59 -6.65 1.38
N LEU A 44 6.88 -7.49 0.36
CA LEU A 44 5.82 -8.11 -0.42
C LEU A 44 4.91 -8.99 0.42
N LYS A 45 5.46 -9.73 1.36
CA LYS A 45 4.67 -10.58 2.26
C LYS A 45 3.68 -9.75 3.06
N THR A 46 4.16 -8.67 3.68
CA THR A 46 3.33 -7.77 4.47
C THR A 46 2.29 -7.08 3.61
N LEU A 47 2.68 -6.67 2.40
CA LEU A 47 1.76 -6.03 1.47
C LEU A 47 0.60 -6.97 1.11
N ASN A 48 0.89 -8.25 0.86
CA ASN A 48 -0.14 -9.25 0.63
C ASN A 48 -1.04 -9.46 1.85
N GLU A 49 -0.47 -9.43 3.05
CA GLU A 49 -1.25 -9.52 4.28
C GLU A 49 -2.22 -8.34 4.41
N ILE A 50 -1.74 -7.13 4.11
CA ILE A 50 -2.57 -5.93 4.13
C ILE A 50 -3.72 -6.06 3.14
N ALA A 51 -3.44 -6.49 1.92
CA ALA A 51 -4.47 -6.69 0.91
C ALA A 51 -5.52 -7.69 1.38
N SER A 52 -5.09 -8.79 1.99
CA SER A 52 -5.98 -9.81 2.52
C SER A 52 -6.88 -9.26 3.63
N ILE A 53 -6.30 -8.49 4.56
CA ILE A 53 -7.03 -7.86 5.66
C ILE A 53 -8.07 -6.88 5.14
N LEU A 54 -7.72 -6.10 4.12
CA LEU A 54 -8.61 -5.10 3.52
C LEU A 54 -9.55 -5.71 2.47
N LYS A 55 -9.37 -7.00 2.18
CA LYS A 55 -10.20 -7.74 1.21
C LYS A 55 -10.17 -7.11 -0.17
N ILE A 56 -8.97 -6.75 -0.61
CA ILE A 56 -8.74 -6.16 -1.92
C ILE A 56 -7.62 -6.89 -2.64
N ASN A 57 -7.46 -6.60 -3.92
CA ASN A 57 -6.33 -7.09 -4.70
C ASN A 57 -5.09 -6.28 -4.32
N VAL A 58 -3.94 -6.96 -4.19
CA VAL A 58 -2.68 -6.28 -3.82
C VAL A 58 -2.31 -5.16 -4.80
N ARG A 59 -2.74 -5.26 -6.04
CA ARG A 59 -2.48 -4.21 -7.04
C ARG A 59 -3.10 -2.87 -6.64
N GLN A 60 -4.18 -2.89 -5.86
CA GLN A 60 -4.84 -1.68 -5.41
C GLN A 60 -4.04 -0.93 -4.35
N LEU A 61 -3.01 -1.57 -3.80
CA LEU A 61 -2.12 -0.96 -2.83
C LEU A 61 -0.86 -0.37 -3.45
N ILE A 62 -0.66 -0.54 -4.75
CA ILE A 62 0.55 -0.12 -5.44
C ILE A 62 0.23 1.03 -6.37
N VAL A 63 1.10 2.06 -6.34
CA VAL A 63 0.97 3.19 -7.27
C VAL A 63 1.41 2.73 -8.64
N GLU A 64 0.54 2.89 -9.62
CA GLU A 64 0.81 2.53 -10.99
C GLU A 64 1.37 3.72 -11.75
N ASN A 65 2.50 3.53 -12.41
CA ASN A 65 3.09 4.55 -13.27
C ASN A 65 2.74 4.24 -14.72
N ILE A 66 1.57 4.69 -15.14
CA ILE A 66 1.00 4.38 -16.44
C ILE A 66 1.92 4.79 -17.59
N LYS A 67 2.57 5.96 -17.48
CA LYS A 67 3.45 6.45 -18.54
C LYS A 67 4.63 5.53 -18.81
N GLU A 68 5.28 5.08 -17.75
CA GLU A 68 6.41 4.14 -17.88
C GLU A 68 5.94 2.79 -18.39
N HIS A 69 4.79 2.35 -17.90
CA HIS A 69 4.19 1.09 -18.34
C HIS A 69 3.90 1.11 -19.84
N ASP A 70 3.31 2.20 -20.33
CA ASP A 70 3.01 2.35 -21.74
C ASP A 70 4.27 2.34 -22.60
N LYS A 71 5.33 3.00 -22.14
CA LYS A 71 6.61 2.99 -22.84
C LYS A 71 7.20 1.60 -22.95
N ILE A 72 7.13 0.82 -21.89
CA ILE A 72 7.63 -0.55 -21.88
C ILE A 72 6.83 -1.41 -22.85
N ILE A 73 5.53 -1.28 -22.86
CA ILE A 73 4.64 -2.04 -23.74
C ILE A 73 4.93 -1.74 -25.21
N LYS A 74 5.24 -0.49 -25.54
CA LYS A 74 5.55 -0.11 -26.91
C LYS A 74 6.77 -0.82 -27.49
N PHE A 75 7.69 -1.20 -26.62
CA PHE A 75 8.92 -1.86 -27.04
C PHE A 75 8.83 -3.39 -26.95
N LEU A 76 7.75 -3.91 -26.46
CA LEU A 76 7.51 -5.33 -26.38
C LEU A 76 6.73 -5.83 -27.58
#